data_0bc08aa2c5324c9ddaf30dc8dae04c81
#
_entry.id   0bc08aa2c5324c9ddaf30dc8dae04c81
#
_cell.length_a   1.000
_cell.length_b   1.000
_cell.length_c   1.000
_cell.angle_alpha   90.00
_cell.angle_beta   90.00
_cell.angle_gamma   90.00
#
_symmetry.space_group_name_H-M   'P 1'
#
loop_
_entity.id
_entity.type
_entity.pdbx_description
1 polymer ?
#
loop_
_entity_poly.entity_id
_entity_poly.type
_entity_poly.pdbx_seq_one_letter_code
_entity_poly.pdbx_strand_id
1 'polypeptide(L)'
;MIIIAKTNVAQSVEVIPGRRIVLSAGVGKTNIDELKWLTETVLAEAKAWKVTGWAYIADCSQMKPVGPAEGGELVTMTKKFVEAGCKAFGFAEGNSVMLKIQAQKNTERSETGIPEGHFATVQEALDWIQKEIHI
;
A
#
# COMPACT_ATOMS: atom_id res chain seq x y z
N MET A 1 -17.41 -10.50 -11.97
CA MET A 1 -16.49 -9.53 -11.34
C MET A 1 -15.07 -9.89 -11.69
N ILE A 2 -14.33 -8.93 -12.25
CA ILE A 2 -12.95 -9.18 -12.68
C ILE A 2 -12.00 -8.57 -11.67
N ILE A 3 -11.10 -9.39 -11.14
CA ILE A 3 -10.01 -8.95 -10.27
C ILE A 3 -8.73 -9.09 -11.08
N ILE A 4 -8.03 -7.99 -11.30
CA ILE A 4 -6.73 -8.01 -11.97
C ILE A 4 -5.66 -8.21 -10.90
N ALA A 5 -4.99 -9.35 -10.94
CA ALA A 5 -3.91 -9.66 -10.03
C ALA A 5 -2.60 -9.82 -10.80
N LYS A 6 -1.54 -9.16 -10.33
CA LYS A 6 -0.19 -9.30 -10.84
C LYS A 6 0.71 -9.79 -9.72
N THR A 7 1.62 -10.72 -10.02
CA THR A 7 2.46 -11.35 -9.01
C THR A 7 3.93 -11.29 -9.39
N ASN A 8 4.78 -11.22 -8.37
CA ASN A 8 6.22 -11.36 -8.51
C ASN A 8 6.76 -12.02 -7.23
N VAL A 9 7.21 -13.26 -7.35
CA VAL A 9 7.76 -14.07 -6.23
C VAL A 9 6.82 -14.03 -5.03
N ALA A 10 7.06 -13.14 -4.05
CA ALA A 10 6.31 -13.06 -2.81
C ALA A 10 5.39 -11.83 -2.74
N GLN A 11 5.22 -11.10 -3.84
CA GLN A 11 4.39 -9.90 -3.89
C GLN A 11 3.23 -10.08 -4.86
N SER A 12 2.07 -9.50 -4.54
CA SER A 12 0.92 -9.45 -5.44
C SER A 12 0.29 -8.06 -5.45
N VAL A 13 -0.29 -7.69 -6.58
CA VAL A 13 -1.01 -6.41 -6.74
C VAL A 13 -2.33 -6.70 -7.41
N GLU A 14 -3.41 -6.20 -6.83
CA GLU A 14 -4.75 -6.33 -7.41
C GLU A 14 -5.54 -5.03 -7.26
N VAL A 15 -6.52 -4.84 -8.12
CA VAL A 15 -7.45 -3.70 -8.05
C VAL A 15 -8.76 -4.19 -7.45
N ILE A 16 -9.28 -3.46 -6.48
CA ILE A 16 -10.55 -3.80 -5.85
C ILE A 16 -11.69 -3.47 -6.84
N PRO A 17 -12.52 -4.45 -7.21
CA PRO A 17 -13.56 -4.25 -8.21
C PRO A 17 -14.55 -3.13 -7.83
N GLY A 18 -14.82 -2.24 -8.79
CA GLY A 18 -15.77 -1.14 -8.61
C GLY A 18 -15.27 0.00 -7.74
N ARG A 19 -14.01 -0.03 -7.28
CA ARG A 19 -13.43 1.00 -6.43
C ARG A 19 -12.05 1.42 -6.95
N ARG A 20 -11.66 2.64 -6.66
CA ARG A 20 -10.32 3.13 -7.06
C ARG A 20 -9.32 2.84 -5.93
N ILE A 21 -9.12 1.56 -5.69
CA ILE A 21 -8.21 1.07 -4.64
C ILE A 21 -7.28 0.03 -5.23
N VAL A 22 -5.99 0.20 -5.01
CA VAL A 22 -4.98 -0.81 -5.32
C VAL A 22 -4.57 -1.49 -4.03
N LEU A 23 -4.64 -2.81 -3.99
CA LEU A 23 -4.24 -3.63 -2.86
C LEU A 23 -2.97 -4.39 -3.21
N SER A 24 -1.95 -4.27 -2.38
CA SER A 24 -0.78 -5.14 -2.47
C SER A 24 -0.73 -6.08 -1.28
N ALA A 25 -0.15 -7.26 -1.49
CA ALA A 25 0.09 -8.22 -0.42
C ALA A 25 1.48 -8.80 -0.60
N GLY A 26 2.18 -9.01 0.51
CA GLY A 26 3.51 -9.60 0.52
C GLY A 26 3.58 -10.74 1.52
N VAL A 27 4.54 -11.66 1.28
CA VAL A 27 4.81 -12.80 2.16
C VAL A 27 6.30 -12.87 2.44
N GLY A 28 6.66 -12.97 3.73
CA GLY A 28 8.04 -13.12 4.15
C GLY A 28 8.86 -11.84 4.06
N LYS A 29 10.15 -11.97 3.77
CA LYS A 29 11.07 -10.85 3.70
C LYS A 29 11.13 -10.29 2.28
N THR A 30 10.93 -8.99 2.13
CA THR A 30 11.03 -8.31 0.82
C THR A 30 12.45 -7.77 0.59
N ASN A 31 12.72 -7.34 -0.64
CA ASN A 31 13.98 -6.73 -1.04
C ASN A 31 13.72 -5.52 -1.95
N ILE A 32 14.78 -4.78 -2.29
CA ILE A 32 14.68 -3.56 -3.09
C ILE A 32 14.06 -3.82 -4.47
N ASP A 33 14.46 -4.90 -5.14
CA ASP A 33 13.94 -5.22 -6.48
C ASP A 33 12.44 -5.51 -6.46
N GLU A 34 11.97 -6.25 -5.45
CA GLU A 34 10.53 -6.50 -5.26
C GLU A 34 9.78 -5.20 -5.00
N LEU A 35 10.32 -4.30 -4.18
CA LEU A 35 9.70 -3.03 -3.87
C LEU A 35 9.63 -2.10 -5.09
N LYS A 36 10.67 -2.10 -5.94
CA LYS A 36 10.63 -1.34 -7.19
C LYS A 36 9.59 -1.89 -8.14
N TRP A 37 9.50 -3.20 -8.27
CA TRP A 37 8.46 -3.86 -9.06
C TRP A 37 7.07 -3.49 -8.54
N LEU A 38 6.89 -3.55 -7.22
CA LEU A 38 5.63 -3.20 -6.56
C LEU A 38 5.24 -1.75 -6.87
N THR A 39 6.17 -0.83 -6.70
CA THR A 39 5.95 0.60 -6.98
C THR A 39 5.47 0.81 -8.42
N GLU A 40 6.19 0.25 -9.39
CA GLU A 40 5.87 0.39 -10.81
C GLU A 40 4.51 -0.24 -11.15
N THR A 41 4.23 -1.40 -10.58
CA THR A 41 2.99 -2.13 -10.84
C THR A 41 1.78 -1.38 -10.29
N VAL A 42 1.87 -0.87 -9.06
CA VAL A 42 0.79 -0.09 -8.45
C VAL A 42 0.56 1.20 -9.24
N LEU A 43 1.61 1.91 -9.62
CA LEU A 43 1.49 3.14 -10.41
C LEU A 43 0.84 2.88 -11.76
N ALA A 44 1.16 1.76 -12.41
CA ALA A 44 0.54 1.38 -13.68
C ALA A 44 -0.96 1.14 -13.52
N GLU A 45 -1.38 0.45 -12.46
CA GLU A 45 -2.79 0.17 -12.19
C GLU A 45 -3.57 1.46 -11.85
N ALA A 46 -2.95 2.41 -11.16
CA ALA A 46 -3.60 3.65 -10.71
C ALA A 46 -3.51 4.79 -11.72
N LYS A 47 -2.85 4.60 -12.86
CA LYS A 47 -2.55 5.65 -13.83
C LYS A 47 -3.79 6.43 -14.27
N ALA A 48 -4.91 5.75 -14.49
CA ALA A 48 -6.15 6.39 -14.93
C ALA A 48 -6.81 7.24 -13.83
N TRP A 49 -6.38 7.13 -12.59
CA TRP A 49 -7.01 7.77 -11.44
C TRP A 49 -6.23 8.95 -10.87
N LYS A 50 -5.21 9.42 -11.56
CA LYS A 50 -4.35 10.49 -11.05
C LYS A 50 -5.14 11.75 -10.67
N VAL A 51 -6.11 12.13 -11.48
CA VAL A 51 -6.94 13.33 -11.26
C VAL A 51 -8.07 13.06 -10.26
N THR A 52 -8.79 11.94 -10.43
CA THR A 52 -9.92 11.61 -9.56
C THR A 52 -9.51 11.19 -8.16
N GLY A 53 -8.29 10.68 -8.03
CA GLY A 53 -7.79 10.18 -6.75
C GLY A 53 -8.06 8.69 -6.56
N TRP A 54 -7.22 8.04 -5.73
CA TRP A 54 -7.30 6.62 -5.44
C TRP A 54 -6.72 6.37 -4.05
N ALA A 55 -6.85 5.15 -3.57
CA ALA A 55 -6.30 4.75 -2.29
C ALA A 55 -5.43 3.50 -2.43
N TYR A 56 -4.47 3.35 -1.54
CA TYR A 56 -3.57 2.22 -1.51
C TYR A 56 -3.73 1.46 -0.21
N ILE A 57 -3.86 0.13 -0.31
CA ILE A 57 -3.86 -0.75 0.86
C ILE A 57 -2.69 -1.71 0.74
N ALA A 58 -1.88 -1.80 1.78
CA ALA A 58 -0.81 -2.77 1.89
C ALA A 58 -1.21 -3.85 2.90
N ASP A 59 -1.41 -5.08 2.43
CA ASP A 59 -1.59 -6.23 3.32
C ASP A 59 -0.20 -6.79 3.64
N CYS A 60 0.32 -6.40 4.79
CA CYS A 60 1.61 -6.85 5.28
C CYS A 60 1.50 -7.85 6.44
N SER A 61 0.32 -8.43 6.66
CA SER A 61 0.08 -9.38 7.75
C SER A 61 0.95 -10.64 7.68
N GLN A 62 1.40 -11.02 6.48
CA GLN A 62 2.26 -12.18 6.25
C GLN A 62 3.73 -11.80 6.03
N MET A 63 4.07 -10.52 6.16
CA MET A 63 5.42 -10.02 5.92
C MET A 63 6.25 -10.01 7.19
N LYS A 64 7.58 -10.04 7.00
CA LYS A 64 8.53 -9.78 8.07
C LYS A 64 8.95 -8.32 8.05
N PRO A 65 9.40 -7.76 9.18
CA PRO A 65 9.94 -6.40 9.23
C PRO A 65 11.07 -6.18 8.22
N VAL A 66 11.15 -4.97 7.69
CA VAL A 66 12.14 -4.62 6.66
C VAL A 66 13.38 -3.98 7.27
N GLY A 67 14.51 -4.08 6.54
CA GLY A 67 15.75 -3.40 6.91
C GLY A 67 15.76 -1.93 6.50
N PRO A 68 16.86 -1.19 6.87
CA PRO A 68 16.94 0.25 6.57
C PRO A 68 16.89 0.61 5.07
N ALA A 69 17.52 -0.18 4.23
CA ALA A 69 17.53 0.07 2.78
C ALA A 69 16.14 -0.06 2.18
N GLU A 70 15.41 -1.14 2.54
CA GLU A 70 14.04 -1.39 2.11
C GLU A 70 13.08 -0.35 2.68
N GLY A 71 13.31 0.09 3.92
CA GLY A 71 12.55 1.19 4.52
C GLY A 71 12.67 2.48 3.72
N GLY A 72 13.87 2.80 3.24
CA GLY A 72 14.11 3.94 2.37
C GLY A 72 13.37 3.84 1.04
N GLU A 73 13.32 2.64 0.46
CA GLU A 73 12.58 2.40 -0.78
C GLU A 73 11.07 2.56 -0.56
N LEU A 74 10.56 2.12 0.59
CA LEU A 74 9.15 2.31 0.96
C LEU A 74 8.79 3.80 1.10
N VAL A 75 9.69 4.61 1.65
CA VAL A 75 9.50 6.07 1.72
C VAL A 75 9.40 6.67 0.31
N THR A 76 10.29 6.26 -0.60
CA THR A 76 10.26 6.70 -2.00
C THR A 76 8.96 6.29 -2.68
N MET A 77 8.53 5.05 -2.47
CA MET A 77 7.27 4.52 -3.01
C MET A 77 6.07 5.36 -2.55
N THR A 78 6.00 5.67 -1.26
CA THR A 78 4.91 6.45 -0.68
C THR A 78 4.82 7.84 -1.34
N LYS A 79 5.94 8.51 -1.51
CA LYS A 79 5.99 9.81 -2.18
C LYS A 79 5.51 9.74 -3.63
N LYS A 80 5.93 8.73 -4.37
CA LYS A 80 5.51 8.51 -5.76
C LYS A 80 4.00 8.26 -5.86
N PHE A 81 3.43 7.51 -4.93
CA PHE A 81 1.99 7.25 -4.91
C PHE A 81 1.19 8.53 -4.71
N VAL A 82 1.60 9.39 -3.79
CA VAL A 82 0.92 10.66 -3.55
C VAL A 82 1.03 11.58 -4.77
N GLU A 83 2.19 11.65 -5.40
CA GLU A 83 2.38 12.42 -6.64
C GLU A 83 1.47 11.90 -7.76
N ALA A 84 1.14 10.62 -7.75
CA ALA A 84 0.27 9.98 -8.73
C ALA A 84 -1.22 10.02 -8.35
N GLY A 85 -1.60 10.76 -7.31
CA GLY A 85 -2.99 10.97 -6.93
C GLY A 85 -3.51 10.11 -5.80
N CYS A 86 -2.65 9.39 -5.06
CA CYS A 86 -3.07 8.61 -3.91
C CYS A 86 -3.55 9.53 -2.78
N LYS A 87 -4.74 9.27 -2.22
CA LYS A 87 -5.40 10.11 -1.22
C LYS A 87 -5.43 9.50 0.17
N ALA A 88 -5.14 8.22 0.32
CA ALA A 88 -5.12 7.56 1.62
C ALA A 88 -4.28 6.28 1.57
N PHE A 89 -3.66 5.95 2.69
CA PHE A 89 -2.94 4.70 2.89
C PHE A 89 -3.61 3.87 3.97
N GLY A 90 -3.97 2.63 3.66
CA GLY A 90 -4.44 1.66 4.63
C GLY A 90 -3.41 0.54 4.79
N PHE A 91 -3.11 0.17 6.02
CA PHE A 91 -2.18 -0.93 6.31
C PHE A 91 -2.92 -2.01 7.08
N ALA A 92 -2.89 -3.24 6.55
CA ALA A 92 -3.41 -4.42 7.23
C ALA A 92 -2.20 -5.22 7.75
N GLU A 93 -1.97 -5.15 9.05
CA GLU A 93 -0.76 -5.66 9.71
C GLU A 93 -1.01 -6.87 10.58
N GLY A 94 -2.23 -7.38 10.58
CA GLY A 94 -2.62 -8.42 11.50
C GLY A 94 -2.46 -7.92 12.93
N ASN A 95 -1.79 -8.72 13.76
CA ASN A 95 -1.53 -8.37 15.17
C ASN A 95 -0.07 -7.94 15.41
N SER A 96 0.67 -7.60 14.35
CA SER A 96 2.09 -7.24 14.47
C SER A 96 2.28 -5.77 14.85
N VAL A 97 2.66 -5.53 16.09
CA VAL A 97 3.00 -4.19 16.58
C VAL A 97 4.22 -3.63 15.85
N MET A 98 5.20 -4.50 15.55
CA MET A 98 6.43 -4.08 14.88
C MET A 98 6.16 -3.59 13.44
N LEU A 99 5.33 -4.31 12.69
CA LEU A 99 4.96 -3.90 11.33
C LEU A 99 4.21 -2.56 11.35
N LYS A 100 3.31 -2.37 12.32
CA LYS A 100 2.60 -1.12 12.50
C LYS A 100 3.55 0.04 12.76
N ILE A 101 4.52 -0.14 13.65
CA ILE A 101 5.51 0.89 13.99
C ILE A 101 6.34 1.24 12.76
N GLN A 102 6.79 0.23 11.99
CA GLN A 102 7.57 0.47 10.77
C GLN A 102 6.76 1.24 9.72
N ALA A 103 5.50 0.87 9.51
CA ALA A 103 4.63 1.56 8.56
C ALA A 103 4.44 3.03 8.97
N GLN A 104 4.17 3.30 10.24
CA GLN A 104 4.02 4.65 10.75
C GLN A 104 5.28 5.50 10.54
N LYS A 105 6.45 4.94 10.86
CA LYS A 105 7.73 5.65 10.68
C LYS A 105 8.02 5.96 9.22
N ASN A 106 7.76 5.02 8.32
CA ASN A 106 7.98 5.21 6.89
C ASN A 106 7.06 6.30 6.34
N THR A 107 5.82 6.34 6.79
CA THR A 107 4.86 7.37 6.37
C THR A 107 5.30 8.75 6.89
N GLU A 108 5.73 8.85 8.15
CA GLU A 108 6.26 10.09 8.70
C GLU A 108 7.46 10.60 7.90
N ARG A 109 8.41 9.71 7.55
CA ARG A 109 9.59 10.06 6.76
C ARG A 109 9.23 10.55 5.36
N SER A 110 8.11 10.09 4.79
CA SER A 110 7.67 10.50 3.46
C SER A 110 7.05 11.90 3.43
N GLU A 111 6.61 12.41 4.57
CA GLU A 111 6.04 13.76 4.75
C GLU A 111 4.88 14.07 3.79
N THR A 112 4.06 13.08 3.47
CA THR A 112 2.97 13.25 2.51
C THR A 112 1.73 13.95 3.08
N GLY A 113 1.49 13.80 4.38
CA GLY A 113 0.35 14.43 5.05
C GLY A 113 -1.03 13.87 4.74
N ILE A 114 -1.13 12.79 3.96
CA ILE A 114 -2.44 12.20 3.65
C ILE A 114 -2.90 11.27 4.78
N PRO A 115 -4.23 10.99 4.87
CA PRO A 115 -4.75 10.07 5.87
C PRO A 115 -4.09 8.69 5.82
N GLU A 116 -3.79 8.15 6.98
CA GLU A 116 -3.17 6.85 7.16
C GLU A 116 -3.95 6.08 8.23
N GLY A 117 -4.27 4.82 7.96
CA GLY A 117 -4.95 3.95 8.91
C GLY A 117 -4.25 2.61 9.07
N HIS A 118 -4.33 2.03 10.26
CA HIS A 118 -3.72 0.76 10.62
C HIS A 118 -4.77 -0.19 11.16
N PHE A 119 -4.86 -1.38 10.57
CA PHE A 119 -5.94 -2.32 10.83
C PHE A 119 -5.40 -3.75 10.93
N ALA A 120 -6.18 -4.63 11.54
CA ALA A 120 -5.85 -6.05 11.57
C ALA A 120 -6.12 -6.72 10.22
N THR A 121 -7.15 -6.28 9.49
CA THR A 121 -7.59 -6.92 8.25
C THR A 121 -7.74 -5.94 7.10
N VAL A 122 -7.70 -6.48 5.88
CA VAL A 122 -7.95 -5.71 4.65
C VAL A 122 -9.39 -5.17 4.64
N GLN A 123 -10.37 -5.94 5.11
CA GLN A 123 -11.76 -5.50 5.13
C GLN A 123 -11.95 -4.24 5.98
N GLU A 124 -11.31 -4.18 7.14
CA GLU A 124 -11.35 -2.98 7.99
C GLU A 124 -10.75 -1.77 7.27
N ALA A 125 -9.65 -1.96 6.53
CA ALA A 125 -9.03 -0.90 5.75
C ALA A 125 -9.96 -0.43 4.63
N LEU A 126 -10.62 -1.35 3.92
CA LEU A 126 -11.58 -1.03 2.87
C LEU A 126 -12.76 -0.19 3.40
N ASP A 127 -13.29 -0.58 4.56
CA ASP A 127 -14.40 0.13 5.20
C ASP A 127 -13.99 1.54 5.62
N TRP A 128 -12.78 1.67 6.18
CA TRP A 128 -12.24 2.96 6.60
C TRP A 128 -12.04 3.90 5.41
N ILE A 129 -11.52 3.42 4.29
CA ILE A 129 -11.32 4.24 3.08
C ILE A 129 -12.64 4.76 2.55
N GLN A 130 -13.68 3.91 2.51
CA GLN A 130 -15.02 4.35 2.09
C GLN A 130 -15.55 5.46 2.98
N LYS A 131 -15.38 5.33 4.28
CA LYS A 131 -15.86 6.28 5.26
C LYS A 131 -15.05 7.58 5.23
N GLU A 132 -13.74 7.50 5.10
CA GLU A 132 -12.82 8.64 5.19
C GLU A 132 -12.80 9.48 3.92
N ILE A 133 -12.73 8.88 2.75
CA ILE A 133 -12.57 9.58 1.47
C ILE A 133 -13.55 9.15 0.38
N HIS A 134 -14.52 8.33 0.71
CA HIS A 134 -15.60 7.90 -0.21
C HIS A 134 -15.10 7.21 -1.48
N ILE A 135 -14.03 6.47 -1.37
CA ILE A 135 -13.47 5.61 -2.43
C ILE A 135 -13.58 4.14 -2.02
#